data_fb78c1ad9c3cf82b0daf703837140ce1
#
_entry.id   fb78c1ad9c3cf82b0daf703837140ce1
#
_cell.length_a   1.000
_cell.length_b   1.000
_cell.length_c   1.000
_cell.angle_alpha   90.00
_cell.angle_beta   90.00
_cell.angle_gamma   90.00
#
_symmetry.space_group_name_H-M   'P 1'
#
loop_
_entity.id
_entity.type
_entity.pdbx_description
1 polymer ?
#
loop_
_entity_poly.entity_id
_entity_poly.type
_entity_poly.pdbx_seq_one_letter_code
_entity_poly.pdbx_strand_id
1 'polypeptide(L)'
;SMSFDRFLDSAKRLMQEGGADAIKVEGGRDLADDIEKLVATGIPVLGHIGLLPQTVKALGGYRKFGSVPEEAESLYTDAISLEEAGCFAIIAEMMEEKVATELAGQIIPPLIGIGSGPNCDGQILVTQDLLGLTAKGVPSFVTPYANLGQDISRALGKYVQDVRGKKTKAR
;
A
#
# COMPACT_ATOMS: atom_id res chain seq x y z
N SER A 1 -1.64 0.63 22.79
CA SER A 1 -2.56 1.17 21.76
C SER A 1 -2.47 2.69 21.77
N MET A 2 -2.48 3.30 20.61
CA MET A 2 -2.58 4.76 20.46
C MET A 2 -3.99 5.16 20.91
N SER A 3 -4.14 6.27 21.71
CA SER A 3 -5.48 6.74 22.07
C SER A 3 -6.19 7.30 20.82
N PHE A 4 -7.53 7.21 20.78
CA PHE A 4 -8.32 7.79 19.69
C PHE A 4 -8.03 9.27 19.45
N ASP A 5 -7.81 10.04 20.51
CA ASP A 5 -7.47 11.48 20.38
C ASP A 5 -6.20 11.70 19.54
N ARG A 6 -5.14 10.92 19.77
CA ARG A 6 -3.91 11.00 18.97
C ARG A 6 -4.13 10.54 17.54
N PHE A 7 -4.98 9.54 17.32
CA PHE A 7 -5.35 9.06 15.99
C PHE A 7 -6.12 10.15 15.21
N LEU A 8 -7.11 10.76 15.85
CA LEU A 8 -7.88 11.87 15.29
C LEU A 8 -7.00 13.10 15.00
N ASP A 9 -6.10 13.46 15.92
CA ASP A 9 -5.19 14.60 15.73
C ASP A 9 -4.24 14.35 14.53
N SER A 10 -3.74 13.13 14.38
CA SER A 10 -2.92 12.77 13.22
C SER A 10 -3.70 12.88 11.91
N ALA A 11 -4.93 12.38 11.89
CA ALA A 11 -5.82 12.47 10.75
C ALA A 11 -6.13 13.93 10.37
N LYS A 12 -6.48 14.77 11.35
CA LYS A 12 -6.72 16.21 11.14
C LYS A 12 -5.50 16.92 10.55
N ARG A 13 -4.30 16.63 11.05
CA ARG A 13 -3.07 17.22 10.53
C ARG A 13 -2.81 16.82 9.09
N LEU A 14 -3.02 15.56 8.72
CA LEU A 14 -2.90 15.10 7.33
C LEU A 14 -3.87 15.82 6.41
N MET A 15 -5.13 16.01 6.84
CA MET A 15 -6.16 16.68 6.06
C MET A 15 -5.93 18.20 5.98
N GLN A 16 -5.73 18.88 7.13
CA GLN A 16 -5.72 20.34 7.22
C GLN A 16 -4.36 20.96 6.92
N GLU A 17 -3.26 20.34 7.42
CA GLU A 17 -1.90 20.86 7.21
C GLU A 17 -1.25 20.20 5.98
N GLY A 18 -1.52 18.90 5.74
CA GLY A 18 -0.98 18.14 4.63
C GLY A 18 -1.75 18.29 3.32
N GLY A 19 -2.99 18.79 3.37
CA GLY A 19 -3.85 18.96 2.19
C GLY A 19 -4.31 17.63 1.58
N ALA A 20 -4.40 16.56 2.37
CA ALA A 20 -4.90 15.27 1.91
C ALA A 20 -6.43 15.33 1.73
N ASP A 21 -6.94 14.64 0.70
CA ASP A 21 -8.39 14.49 0.46
C ASP A 21 -9.00 13.31 1.24
N ALA A 22 -8.15 12.35 1.63
CA ALA A 22 -8.51 11.17 2.41
C ALA A 22 -7.28 10.65 3.17
N ILE A 23 -7.48 9.76 4.13
CA ILE A 23 -6.38 9.09 4.84
C ILE A 23 -6.42 7.59 4.63
N LYS A 24 -5.25 6.95 4.59
CA LYS A 24 -5.10 5.50 4.60
C LYS A 24 -4.79 5.02 6.01
N VAL A 25 -5.49 3.98 6.46
CA VAL A 25 -5.29 3.33 7.74
C VAL A 25 -4.94 1.87 7.54
N GLU A 26 -3.83 1.43 8.11
CA GLU A 26 -3.32 0.06 8.01
C GLU A 26 -3.74 -0.75 9.23
N GLY A 27 -4.63 -1.72 9.04
CA GLY A 27 -5.19 -2.61 10.05
C GLY A 27 -6.63 -3.00 9.71
N GLY A 28 -7.08 -4.09 10.32
CA GLY A 28 -8.43 -4.65 10.13
C GLY A 28 -9.39 -4.29 11.26
N ARG A 29 -10.15 -5.31 11.69
CA ARG A 29 -11.19 -5.21 12.75
C ARG A 29 -10.72 -4.53 14.03
N ASP A 30 -9.44 -4.66 14.40
CA ASP A 30 -8.90 -4.06 15.63
C ASP A 30 -8.92 -2.53 15.62
N LEU A 31 -9.08 -1.91 14.44
CA LEU A 31 -9.18 -0.47 14.25
C LEU A 31 -10.55 0.00 13.79
N ALA A 32 -11.50 -0.92 13.56
CA ALA A 32 -12.83 -0.61 13.00
C ALA A 32 -13.58 0.46 13.82
N ASP A 33 -13.61 0.34 15.15
CA ASP A 33 -14.27 1.30 16.04
C ASP A 33 -13.66 2.71 15.95
N ASP A 34 -12.34 2.81 15.79
CA ASP A 34 -11.66 4.11 15.67
C ASP A 34 -11.83 4.69 14.28
N ILE A 35 -11.88 3.84 13.24
CA ILE A 35 -12.19 4.23 11.86
C ILE A 35 -13.63 4.75 11.76
N GLU A 36 -14.61 4.06 12.34
CA GLU A 36 -16.01 4.50 12.36
C GLU A 36 -16.14 5.91 12.95
N LYS A 37 -15.48 6.15 14.09
CA LYS A 37 -15.44 7.49 14.71
C LYS A 37 -14.81 8.54 13.82
N LEU A 38 -13.71 8.21 13.08
CA LEU A 38 -13.10 9.12 12.12
C LEU A 38 -14.05 9.45 10.98
N VAL A 39 -14.66 8.44 10.37
CA VAL A 39 -15.65 8.59 9.30
C VAL A 39 -16.82 9.45 9.76
N ALA A 40 -17.31 9.26 10.99
CA ALA A 40 -18.36 10.08 11.58
C ALA A 40 -17.97 11.55 11.75
N THR A 41 -16.67 11.89 11.80
CA THR A 41 -16.21 13.29 11.76
C THR A 41 -16.11 13.88 10.35
N GLY A 42 -16.43 13.11 9.31
CA GLY A 42 -16.36 13.53 7.91
C GLY A 42 -14.99 13.31 7.25
N ILE A 43 -14.08 12.55 7.87
CA ILE A 43 -12.78 12.22 7.29
C ILE A 43 -12.93 10.94 6.45
N PRO A 44 -12.71 10.98 5.10
CA PRO A 44 -12.76 9.79 4.28
C PRO A 44 -11.59 8.85 4.61
N VAL A 45 -11.87 7.56 4.82
CA VAL A 45 -10.87 6.56 5.19
C VAL A 45 -10.76 5.47 4.12
N LEU A 46 -9.54 5.22 3.67
CA LEU A 46 -9.12 4.08 2.88
C LEU A 46 -8.56 3.01 3.82
N GLY A 47 -9.21 1.86 3.91
CA GLY A 47 -8.73 0.73 4.71
C GLY A 47 -7.57 0.01 4.04
N HIS A 48 -6.81 -0.79 4.80
CA HIS A 48 -5.72 -1.61 4.26
C HIS A 48 -5.57 -2.89 5.08
N ILE A 49 -5.74 -4.04 4.43
CA ILE A 49 -5.63 -5.39 5.00
C ILE A 49 -4.64 -6.27 4.22
N GLY A 50 -4.34 -7.43 4.78
CA GLY A 50 -3.35 -8.36 4.25
C GLY A 50 -1.96 -8.08 4.83
N LEU A 51 -0.94 -7.97 3.98
CA LEU A 51 0.39 -7.59 4.45
C LEU A 51 0.41 -6.13 4.88
N LEU A 52 0.75 -5.90 6.14
CA LEU A 52 0.97 -4.55 6.65
C LEU A 52 2.47 -4.24 6.62
N PRO A 53 2.92 -3.19 5.92
CA PRO A 53 4.34 -2.88 5.75
C PRO A 53 5.16 -2.84 7.04
N GLN A 54 4.57 -2.38 8.15
CA GLN A 54 5.22 -2.34 9.45
C GLN A 54 5.46 -3.71 10.07
N THR A 55 4.74 -4.76 9.65
CA THR A 55 4.86 -6.13 10.20
C THR A 55 5.85 -7.01 9.44
N VAL A 56 6.30 -6.62 8.25
CA VAL A 56 7.16 -7.41 7.35
C VAL A 56 8.42 -7.95 8.05
N LYS A 57 9.06 -7.12 8.89
CA LYS A 57 10.27 -7.54 9.64
C LYS A 57 9.94 -8.60 10.70
N ALA A 58 8.82 -8.46 11.39
CA ALA A 58 8.37 -9.41 12.41
C ALA A 58 7.98 -10.75 11.79
N LEU A 59 7.47 -10.75 10.56
CA LEU A 59 7.08 -11.93 9.79
C LEU A 59 8.25 -12.63 9.09
N GLY A 60 9.46 -12.07 9.15
CA GLY A 60 10.63 -12.63 8.49
C GLY A 60 10.68 -12.42 6.98
N GLY A 61 9.82 -11.57 6.41
CA GLY A 61 9.81 -11.23 4.98
C GLY A 61 8.41 -11.12 4.39
N TYR A 62 8.38 -10.98 3.07
CA TYR A 62 7.13 -10.92 2.30
C TYR A 62 6.55 -12.32 2.11
N ARG A 63 5.26 -12.49 2.37
CA ARG A 63 4.49 -13.69 2.06
C ARG A 63 3.07 -13.32 1.65
N LYS A 64 2.37 -14.24 1.01
CA LYS A 64 0.93 -14.11 0.78
C LYS A 64 0.14 -14.48 2.03
N PHE A 65 -1.01 -13.86 2.18
CA PHE A 65 -1.98 -14.05 3.27
C PHE A 65 -3.25 -14.72 2.73
N GLY A 66 -3.87 -15.56 3.55
CA GLY A 66 -5.08 -16.29 3.18
C GLY A 66 -4.81 -17.65 2.54
N SER A 67 -3.57 -18.18 2.69
CA SER A 67 -3.21 -19.51 2.19
C SER A 67 -3.80 -20.65 3.02
N VAL A 68 -4.18 -20.39 4.26
CA VAL A 68 -4.88 -21.34 5.14
C VAL A 68 -6.28 -20.79 5.50
N PRO A 69 -7.28 -21.67 5.76
CA PRO A 69 -8.66 -21.25 5.98
C PRO A 69 -8.81 -20.20 7.08
N GLU A 70 -8.09 -20.33 8.18
CA GLU A 70 -8.16 -19.42 9.33
C GLU A 70 -7.67 -18.01 8.99
N GLU A 71 -6.62 -17.90 8.15
CA GLU A 71 -6.16 -16.60 7.64
C GLU A 71 -7.18 -16.00 6.67
N ALA A 72 -7.76 -16.80 5.78
CA ALA A 72 -8.78 -16.34 4.86
C ALA A 72 -9.99 -15.80 5.62
N GLU A 73 -10.52 -16.54 6.61
CA GLU A 73 -11.63 -16.11 7.47
C GLU A 73 -11.30 -14.81 8.21
N SER A 74 -10.06 -14.69 8.70
CA SER A 74 -9.60 -13.45 9.33
C SER A 74 -9.65 -12.27 8.38
N LEU A 75 -9.20 -12.43 7.13
CA LEU A 75 -9.24 -11.38 6.10
C LEU A 75 -10.67 -10.99 5.70
N TYR A 76 -11.59 -11.97 5.60
CA TYR A 76 -13.02 -11.70 5.39
C TYR A 76 -13.60 -10.86 6.53
N THR A 77 -13.33 -11.24 7.77
CA THR A 77 -13.80 -10.50 8.94
C THR A 77 -13.22 -9.08 8.97
N ASP A 78 -11.94 -8.92 8.65
CA ASP A 78 -11.29 -7.60 8.60
C ASP A 78 -11.92 -6.70 7.52
N ALA A 79 -12.17 -7.25 6.32
CA ALA A 79 -12.77 -6.48 5.22
C ALA A 79 -14.20 -6.04 5.56
N ILE A 80 -15.03 -6.93 6.10
CA ILE A 80 -16.41 -6.62 6.51
C ILE A 80 -16.40 -5.57 7.63
N SER A 81 -15.53 -5.69 8.63
CA SER A 81 -15.43 -4.71 9.71
C SER A 81 -15.03 -3.31 9.20
N LEU A 82 -14.16 -3.24 8.19
CA LEU A 82 -13.78 -1.96 7.57
C LEU A 82 -14.89 -1.37 6.70
N GLU A 83 -15.68 -2.21 6.02
CA GLU A 83 -16.88 -1.78 5.29
C GLU A 83 -17.91 -1.20 6.27
N GLU A 84 -18.23 -1.92 7.35
CA GLU A 84 -19.16 -1.48 8.38
C GLU A 84 -18.70 -0.19 9.07
N ALA A 85 -17.39 -0.02 9.26
CA ALA A 85 -16.78 1.21 9.77
C ALA A 85 -16.84 2.39 8.77
N GLY A 86 -17.30 2.17 7.54
CA GLY A 86 -17.52 3.20 6.53
C GLY A 86 -16.29 3.56 5.70
N CYS A 87 -15.32 2.66 5.55
CA CYS A 87 -14.23 2.84 4.59
C CYS A 87 -14.78 2.98 3.18
N PHE A 88 -14.33 4.00 2.43
CA PHE A 88 -14.79 4.23 1.06
C PHE A 88 -14.14 3.28 0.03
N ALA A 89 -13.00 2.68 0.35
CA ALA A 89 -12.32 1.63 -0.41
C ALA A 89 -11.37 0.88 0.53
N ILE A 90 -10.90 -0.30 0.12
CA ILE A 90 -10.00 -1.15 0.91
C ILE A 90 -8.83 -1.61 0.04
N ILE A 91 -7.59 -1.44 0.52
CA ILE A 91 -6.40 -2.03 -0.10
C ILE A 91 -6.25 -3.47 0.39
N ALA A 92 -6.04 -4.38 -0.57
CA ALA A 92 -5.71 -5.79 -0.34
C ALA A 92 -4.25 -6.03 -0.75
N GLU A 93 -3.33 -6.14 0.22
CA GLU A 93 -1.91 -6.35 -0.07
C GLU A 93 -1.47 -7.78 0.17
N MET A 94 -0.81 -8.38 -0.85
CA MET A 94 -0.21 -9.72 -0.78
C MET A 94 -1.18 -10.80 -0.30
N MET A 95 -2.42 -10.75 -0.75
CA MET A 95 -3.42 -11.78 -0.46
C MET A 95 -3.39 -12.88 -1.52
N GLU A 96 -3.85 -14.08 -1.16
CA GLU A 96 -4.11 -15.12 -2.15
C GLU A 96 -5.20 -14.64 -3.13
N GLU A 97 -4.97 -14.86 -4.43
CA GLU A 97 -5.84 -14.37 -5.50
C GLU A 97 -7.30 -14.83 -5.31
N LYS A 98 -7.49 -16.08 -4.88
CA LYS A 98 -8.83 -16.61 -4.62
C LYS A 98 -9.55 -15.79 -3.56
N VAL A 99 -8.90 -15.49 -2.44
CA VAL A 99 -9.48 -14.73 -1.32
C VAL A 99 -9.79 -13.29 -1.76
N ALA A 100 -8.86 -12.63 -2.48
CA ALA A 100 -9.08 -11.28 -2.98
C ALA A 100 -10.23 -11.22 -3.99
N THR A 101 -10.35 -12.23 -4.88
CA THR A 101 -11.45 -12.33 -5.86
C THR A 101 -12.81 -12.50 -5.16
N GLU A 102 -12.88 -13.36 -4.15
CA GLU A 102 -14.10 -13.58 -3.39
C GLU A 102 -14.50 -12.34 -2.60
N LEU A 103 -13.55 -11.64 -1.96
CA LEU A 103 -13.80 -10.40 -1.25
C LEU A 103 -14.32 -9.28 -2.16
N ALA A 104 -13.72 -9.09 -3.35
CA ALA A 104 -14.19 -8.10 -4.31
C ALA A 104 -15.66 -8.32 -4.74
N GLY A 105 -16.13 -9.57 -4.70
CA GLY A 105 -17.52 -9.90 -4.98
C GLY A 105 -18.48 -9.82 -3.78
N GLN A 106 -17.96 -9.64 -2.56
CA GLN A 106 -18.75 -9.71 -1.33
C GLN A 106 -18.92 -8.37 -0.64
N ILE A 107 -17.93 -7.47 -0.71
CA ILE A 107 -17.98 -6.15 -0.07
C ILE A 107 -18.45 -5.08 -1.06
N ILE A 108 -19.05 -4.02 -0.55
CA ILE A 108 -19.53 -2.88 -1.36
C ILE A 108 -18.40 -1.92 -1.72
N PRO A 109 -17.49 -1.51 -0.80
CA PRO A 109 -16.41 -0.61 -1.14
C PRO A 109 -15.43 -1.28 -2.12
N PRO A 110 -14.91 -0.53 -3.13
CA PRO A 110 -13.94 -1.07 -4.08
C PRO A 110 -12.73 -1.69 -3.37
N LEU A 111 -12.34 -2.89 -3.79
CA LEU A 111 -11.13 -3.57 -3.33
C LEU A 111 -9.98 -3.28 -4.28
N ILE A 112 -8.91 -2.66 -3.78
CA ILE A 112 -7.75 -2.23 -4.56
C ILE A 112 -6.57 -3.16 -4.26
N GLY A 113 -6.16 -3.94 -5.26
CA GLY A 113 -5.12 -4.96 -5.10
C GLY A 113 -3.70 -4.42 -5.25
N ILE A 114 -2.78 -4.95 -4.43
CA ILE A 114 -1.34 -4.90 -4.66
C ILE A 114 -0.74 -6.28 -4.34
N GLY A 115 -0.30 -6.99 -5.38
CA GLY A 115 0.19 -8.37 -5.25
C GLY A 115 -0.88 -9.40 -4.87
N SER A 116 -2.17 -9.09 -5.04
CA SER A 116 -3.32 -9.91 -4.64
C SER A 116 -4.09 -10.53 -5.84
N GLY A 117 -3.46 -10.57 -7.01
CA GLY A 117 -4.08 -11.07 -8.25
C GLY A 117 -4.83 -9.99 -9.02
N PRO A 118 -5.33 -10.33 -10.23
CA PRO A 118 -5.89 -9.36 -11.17
C PRO A 118 -7.37 -9.01 -10.94
N ASN A 119 -8.07 -9.76 -10.09
CA ASN A 119 -9.54 -9.73 -10.00
C ASN A 119 -10.08 -8.77 -8.91
N CYS A 120 -9.25 -7.84 -8.42
CA CYS A 120 -9.71 -6.71 -7.62
C CYS A 120 -10.31 -5.61 -8.52
N ASP A 121 -11.13 -4.73 -7.96
CA ASP A 121 -11.77 -3.61 -8.69
C ASP A 121 -10.75 -2.60 -9.23
N GLY A 122 -9.60 -2.49 -8.59
CA GLY A 122 -8.48 -1.66 -9.02
C GLY A 122 -7.13 -2.25 -8.63
N GLN A 123 -6.05 -1.66 -9.15
CA GLN A 123 -4.66 -2.07 -8.87
C GLN A 123 -3.81 -0.86 -8.56
N ILE A 124 -2.93 -1.00 -7.58
CA ILE A 124 -1.89 -0.01 -7.28
C ILE A 124 -0.51 -0.68 -7.24
N LEU A 125 0.51 0.12 -7.46
CA LEU A 125 1.92 -0.27 -7.31
C LEU A 125 2.71 0.85 -6.63
N VAL A 126 3.76 0.46 -5.94
CA VAL A 126 4.74 1.42 -5.41
C VAL A 126 5.45 2.08 -6.60
N THR A 127 5.49 3.42 -6.63
CA THR A 127 6.06 4.19 -7.75
C THR A 127 7.50 3.79 -8.08
N GLN A 128 8.32 3.52 -7.06
CA GLN A 128 9.71 3.08 -7.25
C GLN A 128 9.79 1.72 -7.96
N ASP A 129 8.89 0.80 -7.66
CA ASP A 129 8.84 -0.51 -8.30
C ASP A 129 8.30 -0.38 -9.72
N LEU A 130 7.23 0.41 -9.91
CA LEU A 130 6.64 0.72 -11.21
C LEU A 130 7.66 1.28 -12.20
N LEU A 131 8.56 2.16 -11.72
CA LEU A 131 9.55 2.85 -12.54
C LEU A 131 10.92 2.16 -12.57
N GLY A 132 11.09 1.03 -11.90
CA GLY A 132 12.36 0.31 -11.83
C GLY A 132 13.46 1.09 -11.13
N LEU A 133 13.13 1.83 -10.06
CA LEU A 133 14.06 2.58 -9.22
C LEU A 133 14.57 1.77 -8.03
N THR A 134 13.95 0.64 -7.71
CA THR A 134 14.28 -0.18 -6.54
C THR A 134 15.61 -0.90 -6.75
N ALA A 135 16.65 -0.54 -5.99
CA ALA A 135 18.02 -1.01 -6.17
C ALA A 135 18.20 -2.53 -5.93
N LYS A 136 17.36 -3.15 -5.11
CA LYS A 136 17.43 -4.58 -4.76
C LYS A 136 16.56 -5.48 -5.64
N GLY A 137 15.98 -4.93 -6.72
CA GLY A 137 14.99 -5.59 -7.56
C GLY A 137 13.57 -5.37 -7.05
N VAL A 138 12.61 -5.50 -7.96
CA VAL A 138 11.18 -5.34 -7.67
C VAL A 138 10.58 -6.65 -7.13
N PRO A 139 9.46 -6.60 -6.39
CA PRO A 139 8.69 -7.78 -6.01
C PRO A 139 8.29 -8.63 -7.23
N SER A 140 8.19 -9.94 -7.05
CA SER A 140 7.94 -10.89 -8.15
C SER A 140 6.61 -10.67 -8.89
N PHE A 141 5.64 -10.02 -8.27
CA PHE A 141 4.35 -9.68 -8.88
C PHE A 141 4.38 -8.38 -9.69
N VAL A 142 5.51 -7.63 -9.68
CA VAL A 142 5.64 -6.36 -10.39
C VAL A 142 6.38 -6.57 -11.70
N THR A 143 5.77 -6.13 -12.80
CA THR A 143 6.46 -5.90 -14.07
C THR A 143 6.71 -4.40 -14.21
N PRO A 144 7.95 -3.91 -14.10
CA PRO A 144 8.23 -2.49 -14.21
C PRO A 144 7.90 -1.94 -15.61
N TYR A 145 7.33 -0.74 -15.66
CA TYR A 145 7.04 -0.03 -16.90
C TYR A 145 8.23 0.74 -17.45
N ALA A 146 9.28 0.91 -16.62
CA ALA A 146 10.53 1.56 -17.00
C ALA A 146 11.71 0.95 -16.21
N ASN A 147 12.94 1.30 -16.57
CA ASN A 147 14.15 0.90 -15.84
C ASN A 147 15.02 2.12 -15.53
N LEU A 148 14.41 3.12 -14.87
CA LEU A 148 15.05 4.39 -14.60
C LEU A 148 16.29 4.27 -13.71
N GLY A 149 16.34 3.27 -12.82
CA GLY A 149 17.52 3.02 -11.99
C GLY A 149 18.78 2.72 -12.80
N GLN A 150 18.66 1.94 -13.87
CA GLN A 150 19.78 1.66 -14.77
C GLN A 150 20.13 2.89 -15.61
N ASP A 151 19.15 3.65 -16.08
CA ASP A 151 19.39 4.85 -16.89
C ASP A 151 20.09 5.93 -16.06
N ILE A 152 19.67 6.15 -14.82
CA ILE A 152 20.32 7.05 -13.86
C ILE A 152 21.77 6.59 -13.62
N SER A 153 21.98 5.30 -13.32
CA SER A 153 23.32 4.75 -13.07
C SER A 153 24.24 4.93 -14.27
N ARG A 154 23.72 4.71 -15.49
CA ARG A 154 24.45 4.89 -16.74
C ARG A 154 24.83 6.37 -16.95
N ALA A 155 23.89 7.28 -16.73
CA ALA A 155 24.12 8.73 -16.88
C ALA A 155 25.17 9.23 -15.87
N LEU A 156 25.06 8.84 -14.61
CA LEU A 156 26.04 9.19 -13.57
C LEU A 156 27.42 8.58 -13.87
N GLY A 157 27.48 7.32 -14.29
CA GLY A 157 28.74 6.67 -14.69
C GLY A 157 29.42 7.41 -15.83
N LYS A 158 28.69 7.82 -16.86
CA LYS A 158 29.21 8.63 -17.97
C LYS A 158 29.74 9.98 -17.48
N TYR A 159 28.98 10.68 -16.65
CA TYR A 159 29.43 11.93 -16.06
C TYR A 159 30.75 11.78 -15.29
N VAL A 160 30.87 10.77 -14.45
CA VAL A 160 32.10 10.47 -13.70
C VAL A 160 33.28 10.21 -14.64
N GLN A 161 33.08 9.47 -15.74
CA GLN A 161 34.09 9.22 -16.73
C GLN A 161 34.54 10.53 -17.44
N ASP A 162 33.59 11.39 -17.83
CA ASP A 162 33.86 12.65 -18.46
C ASP A 162 34.65 13.62 -17.55
N VAL A 163 34.29 13.68 -16.26
CA VAL A 163 35.02 14.46 -15.24
C VAL A 163 36.46 13.95 -15.08
N ARG A 164 36.63 12.62 -14.90
CA ARG A 164 37.97 12.02 -14.79
C ARG A 164 38.79 12.19 -16.04
N GLY A 165 38.18 12.13 -17.22
CA GLY A 165 38.82 12.36 -18.51
C GLY A 165 39.02 13.84 -18.87
N LYS A 166 38.68 14.80 -17.99
CA LYS A 166 38.69 16.24 -18.23
C LYS A 166 37.93 16.66 -19.49
N LYS A 167 36.86 15.92 -19.83
CA LYS A 167 36.00 16.15 -21.00
C LYS A 167 34.78 17.02 -20.70
N THR A 168 34.54 17.37 -19.44
CA THR A 168 33.45 18.27 -19.05
C THR A 168 33.81 19.70 -19.52
N LYS A 169 33.01 20.23 -20.46
CA LYS A 169 33.07 21.67 -20.79
C LYS A 169 32.43 22.41 -19.61
N ALA A 170 33.22 23.21 -18.89
CA ALA A 170 32.67 24.28 -18.07
C ALA A 170 31.84 25.20 -18.98
N ARG A 171 30.56 25.32 -18.69
CA ARG A 171 29.71 26.36 -19.30
C ARG A 171 29.68 27.55 -18.38
#